data_ec61b40abdb6fed382d3be17c8a0d8ee
#
_entry.id   ec61b40abdb6fed382d3be17c8a0d8ee
#
_cell.length_a   1.000
_cell.length_b   1.000
_cell.length_c   1.000
_cell.angle_alpha   90.00
_cell.angle_beta   90.00
_cell.angle_gamma   90.00
#
_symmetry.space_group_name_H-M   'P 1'
#
loop_
_entity.id
_entity.type
_entity.pdbx_description
1 polymer ?
#
loop_
_entity_poly.entity_id
_entity_poly.type
_entity_poly.pdbx_seq_one_letter_code
_entity_poly.pdbx_strand_id
1 'polypeptide(L)'
;MMVCIGNFFFRYRNGLFPVLFVLLFLDSRKVFPHQTFAAALGFAVALAGQVLRAITIGLAYIVRGGRNRQVYADILVQNGVFAHCRNPLYVGNWLILLGLGLIADSMLFLLVGMPFFVFAYLAIVAAEENFLREKFGAEFEAYCSRAGRFIPNFSGFGKTWRDMEFKWRRVIVKEYGSAYAWLAAACTLLLKNHWMQAHTISDPWGWTLCGALALVTVAYVEARYLKKSRTLIGD
;
A
#
# COMPACT_ATOMS: atom_id res chain seq x y z
N MET A 1 -4.97 -8.30 -24.16
CA MET A 1 -5.95 -7.36 -23.57
C MET A 1 -5.54 -6.88 -22.18
N MET A 2 -5.33 -7.75 -21.16
CA MET A 2 -4.95 -7.34 -19.79
C MET A 2 -3.66 -6.50 -19.71
N VAL A 3 -2.63 -6.81 -20.51
CA VAL A 3 -1.38 -6.05 -20.57
C VAL A 3 -1.61 -4.59 -21.02
N CYS A 4 -2.45 -4.37 -22.03
CA CYS A 4 -2.76 -3.01 -22.50
C CYS A 4 -3.50 -2.20 -21.43
N ILE A 5 -4.48 -2.83 -20.76
CA ILE A 5 -5.21 -2.23 -19.64
C ILE A 5 -4.25 -1.94 -18.48
N GLY A 6 -3.32 -2.86 -18.19
CA GLY A 6 -2.31 -2.71 -17.15
C GLY A 6 -1.36 -1.54 -17.42
N ASN A 7 -0.89 -1.38 -18.63
CA ASN A 7 -0.06 -0.25 -19.05
C ASN A 7 -0.81 1.09 -18.92
N PHE A 8 -2.12 1.11 -19.24
CA PHE A 8 -2.96 2.28 -19.03
C PHE A 8 -3.05 2.64 -17.55
N PHE A 9 -3.41 1.68 -16.68
CA PHE A 9 -3.47 1.92 -15.23
C PHE A 9 -2.10 2.31 -14.65
N PHE A 10 -1.03 1.64 -15.06
CA PHE A 10 0.32 1.97 -14.63
C PHE A 10 0.67 3.43 -14.94
N ARG A 11 0.34 3.90 -16.13
CA ARG A 11 0.62 5.26 -16.60
C ARG A 11 -0.19 6.32 -15.85
N TYR A 12 -1.47 6.06 -15.59
CA TYR A 12 -2.42 7.05 -15.08
C TYR A 12 -2.79 6.88 -13.60
N ARG A 13 -2.26 5.86 -12.90
CA ARG A 13 -2.59 5.53 -11.51
C ARG A 13 -2.47 6.70 -10.53
N ASN A 14 -1.49 7.61 -10.73
CA ASN A 14 -1.25 8.73 -9.85
C ASN A 14 -2.37 9.79 -9.89
N GLY A 15 -3.14 9.83 -10.98
CA GLY A 15 -4.34 10.67 -11.08
C GLY A 15 -5.63 9.89 -10.80
N LEU A 16 -5.73 8.68 -11.35
CA LEU A 16 -6.95 7.87 -11.26
C LEU A 16 -7.24 7.37 -9.84
N PHE A 17 -6.20 6.86 -9.14
CA PHE A 17 -6.39 6.29 -7.82
C PHE A 17 -6.85 7.32 -6.77
N PRO A 18 -6.28 8.55 -6.69
CA PRO A 18 -6.81 9.57 -5.80
C PRO A 18 -8.30 9.90 -6.05
N VAL A 19 -8.75 9.93 -7.31
CA VAL A 19 -10.16 10.15 -7.64
C VAL A 19 -11.05 9.05 -7.04
N LEU A 20 -10.60 7.80 -7.09
CA LEU A 20 -11.35 6.68 -6.53
C LEU A 20 -11.38 6.67 -4.99
N PHE A 21 -10.41 7.31 -4.33
CA PHE A 21 -10.44 7.51 -2.89
C PHE A 21 -11.63 8.36 -2.44
N VAL A 22 -12.20 9.19 -3.32
CA VAL A 22 -13.44 9.95 -3.03
C VAL A 22 -14.59 9.02 -2.61
N LEU A 23 -14.64 7.79 -3.15
CA LEU A 23 -15.64 6.79 -2.78
C LEU A 23 -15.66 6.47 -1.27
N LEU A 24 -14.50 6.62 -0.57
CA LEU A 24 -14.41 6.43 0.88
C LEU A 24 -15.16 7.50 1.67
N PHE A 25 -15.32 8.68 1.07
CA PHE A 25 -15.94 9.85 1.70
C PHE A 25 -17.42 10.01 1.36
N LEU A 26 -17.91 9.26 0.37
CA LEU A 26 -19.33 9.26 0.04
C LEU A 26 -20.11 8.52 1.11
N ASP A 27 -21.31 9.03 1.41
CA ASP A 27 -22.24 8.33 2.30
C ASP A 27 -22.71 7.05 1.65
N SER A 28 -22.68 5.99 2.44
CA SER A 28 -23.14 4.68 2.01
C SER A 28 -23.66 3.88 3.21
N ARG A 29 -24.37 2.79 2.91
CA ARG A 29 -24.80 1.86 3.94
C ARG A 29 -23.60 1.34 4.74
N LYS A 30 -23.75 1.31 6.06
CA LYS A 30 -22.77 0.74 6.99
C LYS A 30 -22.77 -0.79 6.89
N VAL A 31 -21.60 -1.39 7.08
CA VAL A 31 -21.41 -2.84 7.04
C VAL A 31 -21.49 -3.42 8.45
N PHE A 32 -20.98 -2.68 9.43
CA PHE A 32 -20.92 -3.12 10.82
C PHE A 32 -21.90 -2.34 11.71
N PRO A 33 -22.50 -3.01 12.72
CA PRO A 33 -23.38 -2.34 13.67
C PRO A 33 -22.61 -1.39 14.60
N HIS A 34 -21.34 -1.67 14.87
CA HIS A 34 -20.48 -0.88 15.75
C HIS A 34 -19.30 -0.28 14.99
N GLN A 35 -19.31 1.03 14.83
CA GLN A 35 -18.26 1.76 14.12
C GLN A 35 -16.87 1.61 14.76
N THR A 36 -16.79 1.55 16.09
CA THR A 36 -15.51 1.35 16.81
C THR A 36 -14.87 0.02 16.42
N PHE A 37 -15.69 -1.04 16.29
CA PHE A 37 -15.20 -2.34 15.82
C PHE A 37 -14.69 -2.27 14.38
N ALA A 38 -15.47 -1.66 13.47
CA ALA A 38 -15.08 -1.48 12.07
C ALA A 38 -13.76 -0.70 11.96
N ALA A 39 -13.62 0.39 12.73
CA ALA A 39 -12.43 1.21 12.76
C ALA A 39 -11.20 0.44 13.30
N ALA A 40 -11.35 -0.28 14.40
CA ALA A 40 -10.27 -1.07 15.00
C ALA A 40 -9.81 -2.20 14.06
N LEU A 41 -10.76 -2.95 13.47
CA LEU A 41 -10.48 -4.00 12.50
C LEU A 41 -9.80 -3.41 11.26
N GLY A 42 -10.33 -2.32 10.72
CA GLY A 42 -9.78 -1.65 9.54
C GLY A 42 -8.37 -1.12 9.78
N PHE A 43 -8.11 -0.54 10.97
CA PHE A 43 -6.77 -0.09 11.34
C PHE A 43 -5.78 -1.26 11.44
N ALA A 44 -6.18 -2.38 12.07
CA ALA A 44 -5.35 -3.57 12.17
C ALA A 44 -5.00 -4.15 10.79
N VAL A 45 -5.98 -4.22 9.87
CA VAL A 45 -5.78 -4.70 8.49
C VAL A 45 -4.85 -3.76 7.70
N ALA A 46 -5.06 -2.44 7.78
CA ALA A 46 -4.19 -1.46 7.13
C ALA A 46 -2.76 -1.50 7.67
N LEU A 47 -2.60 -1.64 8.99
CA LEU A 47 -1.31 -1.77 9.64
C LEU A 47 -0.58 -3.05 9.20
N ALA A 48 -1.28 -4.18 9.10
CA ALA A 48 -0.71 -5.41 8.56
C ALA A 48 -0.21 -5.22 7.12
N GLY A 49 -0.94 -4.51 6.28
CA GLY A 49 -0.52 -4.13 4.94
C GLY A 49 0.74 -3.27 4.94
N GLN A 50 0.81 -2.26 5.81
CA GLN A 50 1.99 -1.40 5.94
C GLN A 50 3.21 -2.16 6.48
N VAL A 51 3.02 -3.06 7.45
CA VAL A 51 4.09 -3.92 7.98
C VAL A 51 4.63 -4.85 6.89
N LEU A 52 3.76 -5.49 6.10
CA LEU A 52 4.18 -6.31 4.97
C LEU A 52 5.04 -5.50 3.97
N ARG A 53 4.63 -4.28 3.64
CA ARG A 53 5.40 -3.38 2.76
C ARG A 53 6.73 -2.99 3.38
N ALA A 54 6.75 -2.66 4.68
CA ALA A 54 7.97 -2.30 5.41
C ALA A 54 8.98 -3.46 5.43
N ILE A 55 8.52 -4.68 5.73
CA ILE A 55 9.36 -5.90 5.69
C ILE A 55 9.88 -6.13 4.28
N THR A 56 9.04 -6.02 3.26
CA THR A 56 9.46 -6.20 1.86
C THR A 56 10.58 -5.23 1.48
N ILE A 57 10.41 -3.93 1.75
CA ILE A 57 11.38 -2.89 1.41
C ILE A 57 12.64 -2.99 2.29
N GLY A 58 12.49 -3.38 3.55
CA GLY A 58 13.62 -3.55 4.48
C GLY A 58 14.55 -4.69 4.07
N LEU A 59 13.99 -5.81 3.62
CA LEU A 59 14.78 -6.98 3.20
C LEU A 59 15.29 -6.89 1.76
N ALA A 60 14.47 -6.41 0.81
CA ALA A 60 14.88 -6.28 -0.58
C ALA A 60 14.24 -5.04 -1.22
N TYR A 61 14.94 -4.42 -2.16
CA TYR A 61 14.44 -3.22 -2.82
C TYR A 61 14.33 -3.40 -4.33
N ILE A 62 13.20 -2.99 -4.85
CA ILE A 62 12.96 -2.85 -6.29
C ILE A 62 12.77 -1.37 -6.65
N VAL A 63 13.17 -0.99 -7.86
CA VAL A 63 12.85 0.35 -8.38
C VAL A 63 11.35 0.43 -8.62
N ARG A 64 10.66 1.18 -7.76
CA ARG A 64 9.20 1.34 -7.84
C ARG A 64 8.84 2.49 -8.77
N GLY A 65 7.73 2.31 -9.49
CA GLY A 65 7.16 3.39 -10.30
C GLY A 65 7.64 3.45 -11.73
N GLY A 66 8.56 2.56 -12.13
CA GLY A 66 9.10 2.51 -13.48
C GLY A 66 9.91 3.74 -13.87
N ARG A 67 10.18 3.91 -15.17
CA ARG A 67 10.76 5.13 -15.76
C ARG A 67 9.79 5.72 -16.77
N ASN A 68 9.69 7.03 -16.83
CA ASN A 68 8.83 7.75 -17.79
C ASN A 68 7.37 7.25 -17.83
N ARG A 69 6.81 6.88 -16.66
CA ARG A 69 5.46 6.31 -16.50
C ARG A 69 5.25 4.98 -17.25
N GLN A 70 6.33 4.26 -17.50
CA GLN A 70 6.34 2.91 -18.06
C GLN A 70 6.95 1.91 -17.09
N VAL A 71 6.58 0.65 -17.22
CA VAL A 71 7.19 -0.45 -16.46
C VAL A 71 8.69 -0.51 -16.77
N TYR A 72 9.50 -0.63 -15.73
CA TYR A 72 10.95 -0.69 -15.87
C TYR A 72 11.57 -1.49 -14.71
N ALA A 73 12.56 -2.32 -15.02
CA ALA A 73 13.39 -3.02 -14.05
C ALA A 73 14.80 -3.18 -14.63
N ASP A 74 15.85 -2.88 -13.86
CA ASP A 74 17.24 -3.13 -14.26
C ASP A 74 17.62 -4.59 -14.06
N ILE A 75 17.24 -5.13 -12.92
CA ILE A 75 17.54 -6.50 -12.47
C ILE A 75 16.26 -7.19 -12.03
N LEU A 76 16.24 -8.51 -12.08
CA LEU A 76 15.18 -9.35 -11.54
C LEU A 76 15.45 -9.61 -10.06
N VAL A 77 14.73 -8.92 -9.17
CA VAL A 77 14.85 -9.11 -7.72
C VAL A 77 14.08 -10.35 -7.29
N GLN A 78 14.78 -11.34 -6.76
CA GLN A 78 14.24 -12.66 -6.38
C GLN A 78 14.53 -13.01 -4.90
N ASN A 79 15.10 -12.08 -4.13
CA ASN A 79 15.51 -12.29 -2.73
C ASN A 79 14.56 -11.60 -1.74
N GLY A 80 14.79 -11.81 -0.43
CA GLY A 80 13.92 -11.29 0.61
C GLY A 80 12.50 -11.83 0.50
N VAL A 81 11.50 -10.97 0.71
CA VAL A 81 10.08 -11.33 0.56
C VAL A 81 9.74 -11.76 -0.87
N PHE A 82 10.49 -11.25 -1.88
CA PHE A 82 10.27 -11.63 -3.28
C PHE A 82 10.61 -13.10 -3.56
N ALA A 83 11.45 -13.75 -2.75
CA ALA A 83 11.66 -15.20 -2.85
C ALA A 83 10.39 -16.01 -2.52
N HIS A 84 9.47 -15.43 -1.79
CA HIS A 84 8.26 -16.08 -1.29
C HIS A 84 6.98 -15.60 -2.00
N CYS A 85 6.94 -14.36 -2.46
CA CYS A 85 5.81 -13.77 -3.17
C CYS A 85 6.32 -12.79 -4.23
N ARG A 86 5.83 -12.91 -5.47
CA ARG A 86 6.30 -12.02 -6.56
C ARG A 86 5.81 -10.58 -6.42
N ASN A 87 4.64 -10.38 -5.82
CA ASN A 87 3.98 -9.08 -5.76
C ASN A 87 3.58 -8.65 -4.34
N PRO A 88 4.48 -8.72 -3.32
CA PRO A 88 4.13 -8.48 -1.92
C PRO A 88 3.70 -7.05 -1.65
N LEU A 89 4.22 -6.06 -2.38
CA LEU A 89 3.85 -4.66 -2.24
C LEU A 89 2.41 -4.40 -2.70
N TYR A 90 1.92 -5.12 -3.72
CA TYR A 90 0.53 -5.03 -4.17
C TYR A 90 -0.42 -5.69 -3.17
N VAL A 91 -0.02 -6.81 -2.55
CA VAL A 91 -0.77 -7.41 -1.44
C VAL A 91 -0.88 -6.43 -0.28
N GLY A 92 0.22 -5.77 0.10
CA GLY A 92 0.21 -4.72 1.12
C GLY A 92 -0.71 -3.55 0.77
N ASN A 93 -0.75 -3.13 -0.51
CA ASN A 93 -1.69 -2.10 -0.97
C ASN A 93 -3.15 -2.53 -0.83
N TRP A 94 -3.48 -3.78 -1.20
CA TRP A 94 -4.85 -4.29 -1.04
C TRP A 94 -5.27 -4.31 0.43
N LEU A 95 -4.39 -4.73 1.34
CA LEU A 95 -4.68 -4.72 2.77
C LEU A 95 -4.91 -3.29 3.29
N ILE A 96 -4.08 -2.32 2.87
CA ILE A 96 -4.28 -0.90 3.25
C ILE A 96 -5.62 -0.38 2.73
N LEU A 97 -5.96 -0.65 1.47
CA LEU A 97 -7.23 -0.22 0.87
C LEU A 97 -8.44 -0.86 1.55
N LEU A 98 -8.35 -2.17 1.81
CA LEU A 98 -9.39 -2.90 2.56
C LEU A 98 -9.55 -2.30 3.95
N GLY A 99 -8.44 -2.05 4.66
CA GLY A 99 -8.46 -1.42 5.97
C GLY A 99 -9.11 -0.04 5.96
N LEU A 100 -8.80 0.81 4.97
CA LEU A 100 -9.45 2.12 4.82
C LEU A 100 -10.95 1.99 4.53
N GLY A 101 -11.36 1.03 3.70
CA GLY A 101 -12.77 0.73 3.45
C GLY A 101 -13.54 0.30 4.71
N LEU A 102 -12.88 -0.48 5.58
CA LEU A 102 -13.41 -0.88 6.89
C LEU A 102 -13.46 0.30 7.87
N ILE A 103 -12.44 1.16 7.93
CA ILE A 103 -12.43 2.39 8.76
C ILE A 103 -13.56 3.32 8.33
N ALA A 104 -13.75 3.51 7.02
CA ALA A 104 -14.86 4.29 6.47
C ALA A 104 -16.21 3.64 6.76
N ASP A 105 -16.23 2.33 7.02
CA ASP A 105 -17.42 1.49 7.14
C ASP A 105 -18.36 1.68 5.94
N SER A 106 -17.75 1.71 4.73
CA SER A 106 -18.43 2.05 3.49
C SER A 106 -18.70 0.81 2.65
N MET A 107 -19.97 0.40 2.58
CA MET A 107 -20.40 -0.69 1.71
C MET A 107 -20.13 -0.39 0.24
N LEU A 108 -20.31 0.87 -0.17
CA LEU A 108 -20.01 1.31 -1.54
C LEU A 108 -18.55 1.08 -1.90
N PHE A 109 -17.62 1.49 -1.04
CA PHE A 109 -16.21 1.29 -1.31
C PHE A 109 -15.83 -0.19 -1.32
N LEU A 110 -16.34 -0.97 -0.37
CA LEU A 110 -16.02 -2.41 -0.27
C LEU A 110 -16.56 -3.21 -1.46
N LEU A 111 -17.74 -2.86 -1.99
CA LEU A 111 -18.37 -3.60 -3.10
C LEU A 111 -18.02 -3.05 -4.49
N VAL A 112 -17.65 -1.80 -4.62
CA VAL A 112 -17.33 -1.16 -5.91
C VAL A 112 -15.86 -0.74 -5.98
N GLY A 113 -15.39 0.05 -5.01
CA GLY A 113 -14.03 0.57 -4.99
C GLY A 113 -12.99 -0.53 -4.86
N MET A 114 -13.17 -1.44 -3.90
CA MET A 114 -12.19 -2.52 -3.65
C MET A 114 -12.05 -3.49 -4.84
N PRO A 115 -13.14 -4.03 -5.46
CA PRO A 115 -13.04 -4.83 -6.67
C PRO A 115 -12.37 -4.10 -7.82
N PHE A 116 -12.62 -2.80 -7.99
CA PHE A 116 -11.95 -1.99 -9.00
C PHE A 116 -10.43 -1.92 -8.74
N PHE A 117 -10.00 -1.65 -7.51
CA PHE A 117 -8.57 -1.63 -7.17
C PHE A 117 -7.92 -3.01 -7.33
N VAL A 118 -8.63 -4.09 -6.98
CA VAL A 118 -8.16 -5.46 -7.23
C VAL A 118 -7.93 -5.66 -8.71
N PHE A 119 -8.91 -5.33 -9.55
CA PHE A 119 -8.80 -5.44 -11.01
C PHE A 119 -7.66 -4.59 -11.57
N ALA A 120 -7.54 -3.32 -11.14
CA ALA A 120 -6.49 -2.43 -11.60
C ALA A 120 -5.09 -2.96 -11.26
N TYR A 121 -4.87 -3.46 -10.04
CA TYR A 121 -3.59 -4.03 -9.66
C TYR A 121 -3.32 -5.37 -10.36
N LEU A 122 -4.32 -6.21 -10.59
CA LEU A 122 -4.16 -7.43 -11.40
C LEU A 122 -3.72 -7.10 -12.83
N ALA A 123 -4.30 -6.05 -13.42
CA ALA A 123 -3.91 -5.61 -14.76
C ALA A 123 -2.50 -5.01 -14.77
N ILE A 124 -2.15 -4.17 -13.79
CA ILE A 124 -0.80 -3.61 -13.65
C ILE A 124 0.24 -4.73 -13.51
N VAL A 125 0.00 -5.69 -12.63
CA VAL A 125 0.89 -6.85 -12.42
C VAL A 125 1.02 -7.68 -13.69
N ALA A 126 -0.06 -7.85 -14.47
CA ALA A 126 0.02 -8.54 -15.75
C ALA A 126 0.94 -7.82 -16.76
N ALA A 127 0.93 -6.48 -16.78
CA ALA A 127 1.82 -5.69 -17.61
C ALA A 127 3.28 -5.76 -17.11
N GLU A 128 3.50 -5.69 -15.79
CA GLU A 128 4.83 -5.83 -15.20
C GLU A 128 5.43 -7.21 -15.45
N GLU A 129 4.66 -8.29 -15.23
CA GLU A 129 5.12 -9.66 -15.50
C GLU A 129 5.39 -9.91 -16.98
N ASN A 130 4.60 -9.30 -17.90
CA ASN A 130 4.88 -9.38 -19.33
C ASN A 130 6.21 -8.72 -19.68
N PHE A 131 6.46 -7.53 -19.17
CA PHE A 131 7.73 -6.83 -19.35
C PHE A 131 8.91 -7.64 -18.80
N LEU A 132 8.77 -8.22 -17.58
CA LEU A 132 9.81 -9.05 -16.98
C LEU A 132 10.08 -10.32 -17.79
N ARG A 133 9.03 -10.96 -18.33
CA ARG A 133 9.14 -12.13 -19.20
C ARG A 133 9.87 -11.79 -20.51
N GLU A 134 9.55 -10.68 -21.14
CA GLU A 134 10.23 -10.23 -22.35
C GLU A 134 11.71 -9.89 -22.10
N LYS A 135 12.01 -9.32 -20.92
CA LYS A 135 13.37 -8.87 -20.58
C LYS A 135 14.27 -9.99 -20.07
N PHE A 136 13.78 -10.87 -19.20
CA PHE A 136 14.57 -11.88 -18.47
C PHE A 136 14.30 -13.32 -18.93
N GLY A 137 13.31 -13.56 -19.80
CA GLY A 137 13.05 -14.85 -20.43
C GLY A 137 12.98 -16.02 -19.46
N ALA A 138 13.84 -17.02 -19.67
CA ALA A 138 13.87 -18.25 -18.89
C ALA A 138 14.16 -18.03 -17.39
N GLU A 139 14.93 -17.00 -17.03
CA GLU A 139 15.18 -16.65 -15.63
C GLU A 139 13.88 -16.25 -14.90
N PHE A 140 13.04 -15.45 -15.56
CA PHE A 140 11.74 -15.06 -15.02
C PHE A 140 10.79 -16.25 -14.91
N GLU A 141 10.75 -17.16 -15.88
CA GLU A 141 9.93 -18.38 -15.82
C GLU A 141 10.36 -19.29 -14.66
N ALA A 142 11.67 -19.48 -14.48
CA ALA A 142 12.22 -20.23 -13.33
C ALA A 142 11.88 -19.57 -11.99
N TYR A 143 11.81 -18.24 -11.94
CA TYR A 143 11.32 -17.52 -10.76
C TYR A 143 9.83 -17.74 -10.53
N CYS A 144 9.01 -17.69 -11.58
CA CYS A 144 7.57 -17.93 -11.51
C CYS A 144 7.20 -19.31 -10.98
N SER A 145 8.01 -20.32 -11.26
CA SER A 145 7.78 -21.70 -10.75
C SER A 145 8.00 -21.87 -9.25
N ARG A 146 8.78 -20.95 -8.62
CA ARG A 146 9.16 -21.03 -7.20
C ARG A 146 8.35 -20.10 -6.32
N ALA A 147 8.10 -18.89 -6.77
CA ALA A 147 7.41 -17.84 -6.00
C ALA A 147 5.97 -17.65 -6.48
N GLY A 148 5.01 -17.70 -5.55
CA GLY A 148 3.61 -17.43 -5.85
C GLY A 148 3.36 -15.99 -6.30
N ARG A 149 2.32 -15.75 -7.12
CA ARG A 149 2.02 -14.42 -7.66
C ARG A 149 1.62 -13.43 -6.56
N PHE A 150 0.69 -13.82 -5.67
CA PHE A 150 0.18 -13.00 -4.57
C PHE A 150 0.14 -13.78 -3.26
N ILE A 151 -0.03 -15.10 -3.32
CA ILE A 151 -0.04 -15.97 -2.15
C ILE A 151 1.40 -16.33 -1.83
N PRO A 152 1.91 -15.95 -0.62
CA PRO A 152 3.29 -16.23 -0.26
C PRO A 152 3.48 -17.71 0.06
N ASN A 153 4.61 -18.26 -0.37
CA ASN A 153 5.11 -19.54 0.11
C ASN A 153 6.04 -19.27 1.30
N PHE A 154 5.60 -19.60 2.50
CA PHE A 154 6.37 -19.34 3.72
C PHE A 154 7.49 -20.37 3.97
N SER A 155 7.65 -21.39 3.11
CA SER A 155 8.75 -22.35 3.23
C SER A 155 10.10 -21.62 3.16
N GLY A 156 10.95 -21.82 4.15
CA GLY A 156 12.27 -21.20 4.22
C GLY A 156 12.28 -19.71 4.63
N PHE A 157 11.15 -19.09 4.96
CA PHE A 157 11.09 -17.67 5.33
C PHE A 157 12.00 -17.35 6.54
N GLY A 158 12.07 -18.22 7.53
CA GLY A 158 12.97 -18.05 8.68
C GLY A 158 14.45 -18.01 8.29
N LYS A 159 14.85 -18.72 7.23
CA LYS A 159 16.21 -18.63 6.66
C LYS A 159 16.39 -17.28 5.98
N THR A 160 15.45 -16.88 5.12
CA THR A 160 15.48 -15.57 4.46
C THR A 160 15.61 -14.42 5.47
N TRP A 161 14.90 -14.51 6.60
CA TRP A 161 14.97 -13.47 7.65
C TRP A 161 16.34 -13.43 8.33
N ARG A 162 16.97 -14.58 8.58
CA ARG A 162 18.29 -14.63 9.23
C ARG A 162 19.45 -14.26 8.31
N ASP A 163 19.35 -14.62 7.03
CA ASP A 163 20.42 -14.45 6.07
C ASP A 163 20.44 -13.04 5.44
N MET A 164 19.45 -12.21 5.72
CA MET A 164 19.33 -10.86 5.15
C MET A 164 19.37 -9.77 6.21
N GLU A 165 20.12 -8.70 5.92
CA GLU A 165 20.14 -7.50 6.75
C GLU A 165 18.90 -6.64 6.51
N PHE A 166 18.18 -6.32 7.59
CA PHE A 166 17.01 -5.43 7.53
C PHE A 166 17.44 -3.97 7.54
N LYS A 167 17.19 -3.25 6.44
CA LYS A 167 17.62 -1.87 6.25
C LYS A 167 16.56 -0.85 6.67
N TRP A 168 16.52 -0.47 7.94
CA TRP A 168 15.55 0.48 8.52
C TRP A 168 15.52 1.85 7.83
N ARG A 169 16.70 2.39 7.51
CA ARG A 169 16.82 3.68 6.80
C ARG A 169 16.11 3.63 5.46
N ARG A 170 16.26 2.53 4.73
CA ARG A 170 15.56 2.30 3.45
C ARG A 170 14.05 2.31 3.63
N VAL A 171 13.52 1.63 4.66
CA VAL A 171 12.08 1.62 4.95
C VAL A 171 11.59 3.04 5.17
N ILE A 172 12.23 3.82 6.05
CA ILE A 172 11.84 5.21 6.30
C ILE A 172 11.84 6.02 5.00
N VAL A 173 12.94 6.02 4.25
CA VAL A 173 13.10 6.83 3.03
C VAL A 173 12.12 6.45 1.92
N LYS A 174 11.71 5.19 1.84
CA LYS A 174 10.86 4.68 0.74
C LYS A 174 9.39 4.54 1.10
N GLU A 175 9.04 4.40 2.39
CA GLU A 175 7.67 4.16 2.85
C GLU A 175 7.02 5.35 3.57
N TYR A 176 7.75 6.40 3.99
CA TYR A 176 7.16 7.54 4.70
C TYR A 176 5.96 8.16 3.98
N GLY A 177 6.02 8.25 2.64
CA GLY A 177 4.93 8.80 1.85
C GLY A 177 3.68 7.90 1.80
N SER A 178 3.89 6.57 1.69
CA SER A 178 2.79 5.60 1.73
C SER A 178 2.17 5.52 3.13
N ALA A 179 3.01 5.53 4.17
CA ALA A 179 2.56 5.52 5.56
C ALA A 179 1.73 6.78 5.87
N TYR A 180 2.23 7.96 5.49
CA TYR A 180 1.47 9.20 5.63
C TYR A 180 0.12 9.15 4.92
N ALA A 181 0.11 8.71 3.66
CA ALA A 181 -1.10 8.74 2.85
C ALA A 181 -2.26 7.95 3.48
N TRP A 182 -2.01 6.73 3.96
CA TRP A 182 -3.08 5.94 4.56
C TRP A 182 -3.40 6.36 6.00
N LEU A 183 -2.41 6.80 6.81
CA LEU A 183 -2.66 7.30 8.16
C LEU A 183 -3.47 8.61 8.13
N ALA A 184 -3.11 9.55 7.25
CA ALA A 184 -3.87 10.78 7.07
C ALA A 184 -5.29 10.49 6.58
N ALA A 185 -5.46 9.57 5.62
CA ALA A 185 -6.77 9.14 5.16
C ALA A 185 -7.57 8.49 6.31
N ALA A 186 -6.97 7.62 7.12
CA ALA A 186 -7.62 7.01 8.28
C ALA A 186 -8.09 8.06 9.30
N CYS A 187 -7.23 9.01 9.67
CA CYS A 187 -7.61 10.12 10.58
C CYS A 187 -8.77 10.94 10.01
N THR A 188 -8.71 11.27 8.72
CA THR A 188 -9.76 12.07 8.06
C THR A 188 -11.09 11.31 7.98
N LEU A 189 -11.04 9.99 7.73
CA LEU A 189 -12.24 9.13 7.73
C LEU A 189 -12.85 9.01 9.13
N LEU A 190 -12.01 8.86 10.16
CA LEU A 190 -12.48 8.85 11.55
C LEU A 190 -13.09 10.19 11.96
N LEU A 191 -12.49 11.32 11.55
CA LEU A 191 -13.06 12.66 11.76
C LEU A 191 -14.40 12.82 11.04
N LYS A 192 -14.49 12.38 9.78
CA LYS A 192 -15.75 12.38 9.03
C LYS A 192 -16.82 11.58 9.76
N ASN A 193 -16.48 10.36 10.16
CA ASN A 193 -17.41 9.45 10.84
C ASN A 193 -17.87 10.01 12.20
N HIS A 194 -16.94 10.63 12.94
CA HIS A 194 -17.24 11.30 14.20
C HIS A 194 -18.17 12.50 13.99
N TRP A 195 -17.87 13.36 13.00
CA TRP A 195 -18.73 14.48 12.63
C TRP A 195 -20.15 14.03 12.26
N MET A 196 -20.28 12.96 11.49
CA MET A 196 -21.60 12.41 11.08
C MET A 196 -22.43 11.92 12.28
N GLN A 197 -21.80 11.54 13.39
CA GLN A 197 -22.48 11.04 14.59
C GLN A 197 -22.71 12.14 15.63
N ALA A 198 -21.70 12.94 15.92
CA ALA A 198 -21.70 13.92 17.00
C ALA A 198 -22.08 15.35 16.55
N HIS A 199 -22.09 15.60 15.24
CA HIS A 199 -22.27 16.92 14.63
C HIS A 199 -21.30 18.00 15.16
N THR A 200 -20.21 17.56 15.78
CA THR A 200 -19.14 18.42 16.31
C THR A 200 -17.79 17.73 16.19
N ILE A 201 -16.73 18.53 16.11
CA ILE A 201 -15.33 18.08 16.26
C ILE A 201 -14.67 18.78 17.47
N SER A 202 -15.42 19.62 18.18
CA SER A 202 -14.93 20.43 19.31
C SER A 202 -15.09 19.70 20.65
N ASP A 203 -14.99 18.38 20.63
CA ASP A 203 -15.00 17.51 21.79
C ASP A 203 -13.64 16.82 21.98
N PRO A 204 -13.37 16.15 23.11
CA PRO A 204 -12.08 15.53 23.38
C PRO A 204 -11.65 14.53 22.31
N TRP A 205 -12.59 13.79 21.72
CA TRP A 205 -12.28 12.81 20.67
C TRP A 205 -11.93 13.48 19.36
N GLY A 206 -12.68 14.49 18.94
CA GLY A 206 -12.38 15.29 17.74
C GLY A 206 -11.01 15.96 17.85
N TRP A 207 -10.68 16.57 19.00
CA TRP A 207 -9.37 17.15 19.25
C TRP A 207 -8.24 16.10 19.18
N THR A 208 -8.47 14.91 19.71
CA THR A 208 -7.49 13.81 19.64
C THR A 208 -7.21 13.42 18.20
N LEU A 209 -8.24 13.28 17.36
CA LEU A 209 -8.09 12.94 15.94
C LEU A 209 -7.40 14.07 15.14
N CYS A 210 -7.73 15.32 15.42
CA CYS A 210 -7.03 16.47 14.83
C CYS A 210 -5.56 16.49 15.22
N GLY A 211 -5.26 16.25 16.49
CA GLY A 211 -3.88 16.12 17.00
C GLY A 211 -3.12 14.98 16.34
N ALA A 212 -3.75 13.82 16.18
CA ALA A 212 -3.16 12.68 15.49
C ALA A 212 -2.85 13.01 14.02
N LEU A 213 -3.77 13.66 13.30
CA LEU A 213 -3.56 14.08 11.92
C LEU A 213 -2.41 15.11 11.81
N ALA A 214 -2.37 16.08 12.74
CA ALA A 214 -1.28 17.06 12.81
C ALA A 214 0.07 16.38 13.05
N LEU A 215 0.15 15.45 14.02
CA LEU A 215 1.37 14.69 14.32
C LEU A 215 1.87 13.89 13.12
N VAL A 216 0.98 13.16 12.45
CA VAL A 216 1.31 12.39 11.23
C VAL A 216 1.81 13.31 10.12
N THR A 217 1.22 14.51 9.99
CA THR A 217 1.63 15.50 8.99
C THR A 217 3.01 16.09 9.30
N VAL A 218 3.29 16.42 10.56
CA VAL A 218 4.61 16.89 11.01
C VAL A 218 5.66 15.82 10.74
N ALA A 219 5.42 14.59 11.15
CA ALA A 219 6.34 13.48 10.91
C ALA A 219 6.62 13.26 9.41
N TYR A 220 5.62 13.44 8.55
CA TYR A 220 5.80 13.39 7.10
C TYR A 220 6.69 14.51 6.58
N VAL A 221 6.47 15.75 7.03
CA VAL A 221 7.27 16.91 6.64
C VAL A 221 8.72 16.74 7.06
N GLU A 222 8.96 16.29 8.29
CA GLU A 222 10.29 15.98 8.81
C GLU A 222 11.00 14.90 7.98
N ALA A 223 10.32 13.76 7.74
CA ALA A 223 10.89 12.68 6.93
C ALA A 223 11.22 13.16 5.51
N ARG A 224 10.37 13.99 4.92
CA ARG A 224 10.59 14.60 3.61
C ARG A 224 11.77 15.55 3.61
N TYR A 225 11.91 16.39 4.66
CA TYR A 225 13.03 17.31 4.83
C TYR A 225 14.36 16.56 4.97
N LEU A 226 14.44 15.57 5.86
CA LEU A 226 15.61 14.72 6.09
C LEU A 226 16.03 13.95 4.83
N LYS A 227 15.08 13.50 4.03
CA LYS A 227 15.36 12.89 2.73
C LYS A 227 15.92 13.91 1.73
N LYS A 228 15.37 15.12 1.68
CA LYS A 228 15.80 16.17 0.73
C LYS A 228 17.16 16.72 1.09
N SER A 229 17.47 16.87 2.39
CA SER A 229 18.76 17.30 2.90
C SER A 229 19.87 16.24 2.79
N ARG A 230 19.58 15.06 2.24
CA ARG A 230 20.49 13.90 2.14
C ARG A 230 21.01 13.39 3.49
N THR A 231 20.42 13.81 4.61
CA THR A 231 20.77 13.32 5.95
C THR A 231 20.33 11.87 6.13
N LEU A 232 19.20 11.48 5.50
CA LEU A 232 18.74 10.10 5.38
C LEU A 232 18.99 9.62 3.94
N ILE A 233 20.10 8.92 3.74
CA ILE A 233 20.37 8.20 2.50
C ILE A 233 19.86 6.77 2.71
N GLY A 234 18.89 6.37 1.93
CA GLY A 234 18.46 4.96 1.84
C GLY A 234 19.34 4.28 0.80
N ASP A 235 20.23 3.41 1.24
CA ASP A 235 21.04 2.54 0.39
C ASP A 235 20.19 1.61 -0.48
#